data_1148b99b6bf5b5e473ca127b4879ecd5
#
_entry.id   1148b99b6bf5b5e473ca127b4879ecd5
#
_cell.length_a   1.000
_cell.length_b   1.000
_cell.length_c   1.000
_cell.angle_alpha   90.00
_cell.angle_beta   90.00
_cell.angle_gamma   90.00
#
_symmetry.space_group_name_H-M   'P 1'
#
loop_
_entity.id
_entity.type
_entity.pdbx_description
1 polymer ?
#
loop_
_entity_poly.entity_id
_entity_poly.type
_entity_poly.pdbx_seq_one_letter_code
_entity_poly.pdbx_strand_id
1 'polypeptide(L)'
;DDFKDKWDDAVAGKSDFVPLFFPWYINPEYKMTYSGFELTEDELEIKELYNLSNEQITWRRWCIKNNCSNDLDQFKQEYSSCPEEAFLSTGKCVFPKESVVNRLQKVHDPIKTGYFKYEYNGKTITSFEFVESKAKPYIKIYENVKNNYPYVLGGDTAGIGTDSFAGDVINNVTGNQSATLEIELDETEYVMQMFCLGKYYNEALLCIETNYSTYPVKKLWEMDYTNQYLRQVDEGLNIKIQDKLGFNTNKATRPVIIAELVVFFKECIYLINDRTTLREALTFIKRSDGKQAADDGYHDDRIMSLAIAH
;
A
#
# COMPACT_ATOMS: atom_id res chain seq x y z
N ASP A 1 -3.18 -17.37 -5.63
CA ASP A 1 -4.27 -17.93 -6.44
C ASP A 1 -3.97 -17.68 -7.92
N ASP A 2 -3.74 -18.76 -8.70
CA ASP A 2 -3.33 -18.72 -10.12
C ASP A 2 -4.21 -17.81 -11.01
N PHE A 3 -5.49 -17.65 -10.67
CA PHE A 3 -6.39 -16.75 -11.41
C PHE A 3 -6.13 -15.28 -11.05
N LYS A 4 -5.89 -14.98 -9.79
CA LYS A 4 -5.60 -13.62 -9.35
C LYS A 4 -4.27 -13.12 -9.92
N ASP A 5 -3.23 -13.97 -9.91
CA ASP A 5 -1.93 -13.60 -10.46
C ASP A 5 -2.04 -13.27 -11.95
N LYS A 6 -2.80 -14.09 -12.71
CA LYS A 6 -3.10 -13.82 -14.13
C LYS A 6 -3.91 -12.53 -14.32
N TRP A 7 -4.84 -12.24 -13.41
CA TRP A 7 -5.60 -10.99 -13.44
C TRP A 7 -4.70 -9.79 -13.22
N ASP A 8 -3.86 -9.83 -12.18
CA ASP A 8 -2.95 -8.74 -11.82
C ASP A 8 -1.92 -8.48 -12.93
N ASP A 9 -1.36 -9.54 -13.53
CA ASP A 9 -0.48 -9.43 -14.70
C ASP A 9 -1.17 -8.80 -15.92
N ALA A 10 -2.43 -9.15 -16.16
CA ALA A 10 -3.21 -8.57 -17.24
C ALA A 10 -3.51 -7.08 -17.00
N VAL A 11 -3.89 -6.70 -15.78
CA VAL A 11 -4.10 -5.29 -15.38
C VAL A 11 -2.82 -4.49 -15.48
N ALA A 12 -1.69 -5.08 -15.10
CA ALA A 12 -0.36 -4.45 -15.18
C ALA A 12 0.21 -4.40 -16.61
N GLY A 13 -0.45 -5.04 -17.61
CA GLY A 13 0.05 -5.14 -18.97
C GLY A 13 1.29 -6.04 -19.11
N LYS A 14 1.51 -6.95 -18.16
CA LYS A 14 2.62 -7.92 -18.15
C LYS A 14 2.27 -9.21 -18.92
N SER A 15 1.03 -9.36 -19.38
CA SER A 15 0.54 -10.51 -20.15
C SER A 15 -0.26 -10.08 -21.37
N ASP A 16 -0.50 -11.02 -22.31
CA ASP A 16 -1.33 -10.79 -23.50
C ASP A 16 -2.83 -10.88 -23.21
N PHE A 17 -3.24 -11.17 -21.98
CA PHE A 17 -4.64 -11.23 -21.59
C PHE A 17 -5.22 -9.83 -21.40
N VAL A 18 -6.50 -9.68 -21.76
CA VAL A 18 -7.29 -8.47 -21.50
C VAL A 18 -8.20 -8.75 -20.30
N PRO A 19 -8.05 -8.01 -19.17
CA PRO A 19 -8.89 -8.23 -18.01
C PRO A 19 -10.30 -7.70 -18.29
N LEU A 20 -11.32 -8.56 -18.15
CA LEU A 20 -12.73 -8.21 -18.28
C LEU A 20 -13.44 -8.50 -16.96
N PHE A 21 -14.09 -7.51 -16.40
CA PHE A 21 -14.88 -7.62 -15.19
C PHE A 21 -16.35 -7.27 -15.47
N PHE A 22 -17.26 -8.07 -14.95
CA PHE A 22 -18.70 -7.89 -15.09
C PHE A 22 -19.34 -7.71 -13.71
N PRO A 23 -19.55 -6.46 -13.25
CA PRO A 23 -20.17 -6.21 -11.95
C PRO A 23 -21.63 -6.67 -11.93
N TRP A 24 -22.13 -7.07 -10.77
CA TRP A 24 -23.48 -7.60 -10.61
C TRP A 24 -24.58 -6.66 -11.16
N TYR A 25 -24.39 -5.38 -11.05
CA TYR A 25 -25.39 -4.36 -11.40
C TYR A 25 -25.58 -4.13 -12.91
N ILE A 26 -24.72 -4.70 -13.76
CA ILE A 26 -24.96 -4.68 -15.21
C ILE A 26 -26.00 -5.74 -15.64
N ASN A 27 -26.27 -6.74 -14.79
CA ASN A 27 -27.28 -7.72 -15.08
C ASN A 27 -28.69 -7.09 -14.95
N PRO A 28 -29.49 -7.04 -16.03
CA PRO A 28 -30.82 -6.42 -16.02
C PRO A 28 -31.83 -7.13 -15.11
N GLU A 29 -31.59 -8.40 -14.77
CA GLU A 29 -32.47 -9.18 -13.89
C GLU A 29 -32.28 -8.87 -12.41
N TYR A 30 -31.18 -8.23 -12.01
CA TYR A 30 -30.84 -7.92 -10.62
C TYR A 30 -31.52 -6.62 -10.19
N LYS A 31 -32.86 -6.61 -10.25
CA LYS A 31 -33.74 -5.51 -9.86
C LYS A 31 -34.99 -6.05 -9.19
N MET A 32 -35.50 -5.31 -8.19
CA MET A 32 -36.76 -5.57 -7.51
C MET A 32 -37.52 -4.28 -7.29
N THR A 33 -38.87 -4.35 -7.28
CA THR A 33 -39.73 -3.18 -7.08
C THR A 33 -39.35 -2.44 -5.79
N TYR A 34 -39.04 -1.17 -5.91
CA TYR A 34 -38.74 -0.32 -4.79
C TYR A 34 -40.04 0.12 -4.08
N SER A 35 -40.13 -0.11 -2.77
CA SER A 35 -41.33 0.16 -1.95
C SER A 35 -41.27 1.47 -1.15
N GLY A 36 -40.29 2.35 -1.42
CA GLY A 36 -40.19 3.66 -0.79
C GLY A 36 -39.53 3.67 0.59
N PHE A 37 -38.73 2.64 0.95
CA PHE A 37 -38.00 2.63 2.21
C PHE A 37 -36.82 3.62 2.19
N GLU A 38 -36.37 4.10 3.34
CA GLU A 38 -35.18 4.92 3.47
C GLU A 38 -33.93 4.10 3.22
N LEU A 39 -33.02 4.66 2.45
CA LEU A 39 -31.69 4.08 2.22
C LEU A 39 -30.78 4.39 3.42
N THR A 40 -29.94 3.44 3.79
CA THR A 40 -28.87 3.67 4.78
C THR A 40 -27.75 4.54 4.17
N GLU A 41 -26.90 5.11 5.02
CA GLU A 41 -25.73 5.90 4.56
C GLU A 41 -24.85 5.08 3.60
N ASP A 42 -24.56 3.82 3.94
CA ASP A 42 -23.78 2.91 3.09
C ASP A 42 -24.45 2.65 1.73
N GLU A 43 -25.77 2.53 1.71
CA GLU A 43 -26.51 2.32 0.46
C GLU A 43 -26.56 3.58 -0.40
N LEU A 44 -26.60 4.76 0.21
CA LEU A 44 -26.49 6.02 -0.50
C LEU A 44 -25.10 6.16 -1.12
N GLU A 45 -24.05 5.80 -0.39
CA GLU A 45 -22.69 5.85 -0.88
C GLU A 45 -22.46 4.92 -2.07
N ILE A 46 -22.83 3.64 -1.96
CA ILE A 46 -22.66 2.68 -3.08
C ILE A 46 -23.57 3.02 -4.26
N LYS A 47 -24.77 3.58 -4.00
CA LYS A 47 -25.68 4.04 -5.04
C LYS A 47 -25.05 5.17 -5.86
N GLU A 48 -24.44 6.14 -5.21
CA GLU A 48 -23.74 7.22 -5.88
C GLU A 48 -22.48 6.71 -6.60
N LEU A 49 -21.68 5.90 -5.93
CA LEU A 49 -20.42 5.35 -6.44
C LEU A 49 -20.58 4.56 -7.75
N TYR A 50 -21.60 3.71 -7.81
CA TYR A 50 -21.87 2.82 -8.95
C TYR A 50 -23.08 3.25 -9.79
N ASN A 51 -23.65 4.42 -9.52
CA ASN A 51 -24.85 4.94 -10.20
C ASN A 51 -26.03 3.94 -10.20
N LEU A 52 -26.31 3.34 -9.04
CA LEU A 52 -27.34 2.31 -8.90
C LEU A 52 -28.74 2.92 -8.82
N SER A 53 -29.74 2.16 -9.36
CA SER A 53 -31.14 2.51 -9.15
C SER A 53 -31.65 2.01 -7.80
N ASN A 54 -32.78 2.57 -7.33
CA ASN A 54 -33.42 2.10 -6.09
C ASN A 54 -33.89 0.63 -6.19
N GLU A 55 -34.26 0.16 -7.39
CA GLU A 55 -34.63 -1.22 -7.67
C GLU A 55 -33.43 -2.17 -7.53
N GLN A 56 -32.25 -1.74 -7.89
CA GLN A 56 -30.99 -2.49 -7.70
C GLN A 56 -30.62 -2.58 -6.23
N ILE A 57 -30.75 -1.48 -5.47
CA ILE A 57 -30.54 -1.51 -4.01
C ILE A 57 -31.55 -2.44 -3.33
N THR A 58 -32.81 -2.44 -3.80
CA THR A 58 -33.83 -3.36 -3.28
C THR A 58 -33.45 -4.82 -3.51
N TRP A 59 -33.01 -5.15 -4.72
CA TRP A 59 -32.52 -6.48 -5.05
C TRP A 59 -31.31 -6.87 -4.20
N ARG A 60 -30.35 -5.97 -4.04
CA ARG A 60 -29.16 -6.17 -3.20
C ARG A 60 -29.54 -6.53 -1.76
N ARG A 61 -30.43 -5.78 -1.11
CA ARG A 61 -30.95 -6.11 0.24
C ARG A 61 -31.56 -7.50 0.29
N TRP A 62 -32.40 -7.81 -0.69
CA TRP A 62 -33.04 -9.11 -0.76
C TRP A 62 -32.01 -10.23 -0.93
N CYS A 63 -31.02 -10.06 -1.79
CA CYS A 63 -29.98 -11.04 -2.08
C CYS A 63 -29.09 -11.27 -0.85
N ILE A 64 -28.64 -10.23 -0.18
CA ILE A 64 -27.86 -10.34 1.07
C ILE A 64 -28.66 -11.15 2.11
N LYS A 65 -29.91 -10.85 2.29
CA LYS A 65 -30.75 -11.53 3.28
C LYS A 65 -31.02 -12.99 2.95
N ASN A 66 -31.35 -13.30 1.72
CA ASN A 66 -31.89 -14.62 1.34
C ASN A 66 -30.83 -15.55 0.74
N ASN A 67 -29.87 -15.04 -0.03
CA ASN A 67 -28.87 -15.83 -0.70
C ASN A 67 -27.52 -15.86 0.07
N CYS A 68 -27.24 -14.81 0.82
CA CYS A 68 -25.95 -14.65 1.52
C CYS A 68 -26.10 -14.67 3.06
N SER A 69 -27.20 -15.20 3.60
CA SER A 69 -27.40 -15.40 5.06
C SER A 69 -27.18 -14.14 5.91
N ASN A 70 -27.51 -12.96 5.40
CA ASN A 70 -27.19 -11.64 5.97
C ASN A 70 -25.67 -11.35 6.06
N ASP A 71 -24.85 -12.06 5.31
CA ASP A 71 -23.40 -11.82 5.23
C ASP A 71 -23.08 -10.94 4.01
N LEU A 72 -22.66 -9.71 4.30
CA LEU A 72 -22.29 -8.74 3.28
C LEU A 72 -20.98 -9.12 2.57
N ASP A 73 -20.03 -9.74 3.29
CA ASP A 73 -18.78 -10.17 2.70
C ASP A 73 -19.03 -11.32 1.71
N GLN A 74 -19.92 -12.25 2.05
CA GLN A 74 -20.37 -13.28 1.10
C GLN A 74 -21.05 -12.67 -0.13
N PHE A 75 -21.91 -11.64 0.04
CA PHE A 75 -22.50 -10.94 -1.09
C PHE A 75 -21.43 -10.31 -1.99
N LYS A 76 -20.43 -9.63 -1.41
CA LYS A 76 -19.35 -8.99 -2.16
C LYS A 76 -18.51 -10.01 -2.96
N GLN A 77 -18.32 -11.22 -2.44
CA GLN A 77 -17.61 -12.29 -3.15
C GLN A 77 -18.42 -12.87 -4.31
N GLU A 78 -19.71 -13.15 -4.07
CA GLU A 78 -20.58 -13.82 -5.08
C GLU A 78 -21.12 -12.82 -6.11
N TYR A 79 -21.37 -11.58 -5.70
CA TYR A 79 -21.97 -10.50 -6.49
C TYR A 79 -21.10 -9.24 -6.41
N SER A 80 -19.87 -9.35 -6.89
CA SER A 80 -18.88 -8.29 -6.76
C SER A 80 -19.27 -7.02 -7.54
N SER A 81 -19.06 -5.85 -6.94
CA SER A 81 -19.27 -4.56 -7.59
C SER A 81 -18.01 -4.06 -8.30
N CYS A 82 -16.84 -4.55 -7.88
CA CYS A 82 -15.53 -4.27 -8.47
C CYS A 82 -14.61 -5.50 -8.36
N PRO A 83 -13.52 -5.56 -9.14
CA PRO A 83 -12.59 -6.69 -9.10
C PRO A 83 -12.02 -6.97 -7.71
N GLU A 84 -11.76 -5.93 -6.95
CA GLU A 84 -11.18 -6.02 -5.62
C GLU A 84 -12.11 -6.77 -4.63
N GLU A 85 -13.43 -6.64 -4.79
CA GLU A 85 -14.40 -7.40 -3.98
C GLU A 85 -14.36 -8.90 -4.29
N ALA A 86 -14.15 -9.29 -5.55
CA ALA A 86 -14.08 -10.69 -5.96
C ALA A 86 -12.88 -11.43 -5.35
N PHE A 87 -11.81 -10.72 -5.04
CA PHE A 87 -10.58 -11.26 -4.47
C PHE A 87 -10.44 -11.00 -2.95
N LEU A 88 -11.54 -10.68 -2.27
CA LEU A 88 -11.51 -10.51 -0.82
C LEU A 88 -11.09 -11.80 -0.12
N SER A 89 -10.10 -11.70 0.75
CA SER A 89 -9.68 -12.82 1.60
C SER A 89 -10.82 -13.28 2.51
N THR A 90 -10.97 -14.60 2.67
CA THR A 90 -11.92 -15.22 3.63
C THR A 90 -11.49 -15.03 5.08
N GLY A 91 -10.24 -14.60 5.34
CA GLY A 91 -9.71 -14.33 6.66
C GLY A 91 -10.25 -13.06 7.31
N LYS A 92 -10.02 -12.89 8.61
CA LYS A 92 -10.28 -11.63 9.31
C LYS A 92 -9.26 -10.57 8.85
N CYS A 93 -9.66 -9.73 7.90
CA CYS A 93 -8.87 -8.58 7.46
C CYS A 93 -8.57 -7.66 8.66
N VAL A 94 -7.33 -7.19 8.74
CA VAL A 94 -6.87 -6.30 9.82
C VAL A 94 -7.36 -4.87 9.60
N PHE A 95 -7.43 -4.45 8.33
CA PHE A 95 -7.88 -3.12 7.93
C PHE A 95 -9.38 -3.08 7.59
N PRO A 96 -10.05 -1.92 7.66
CA PRO A 96 -11.50 -1.80 7.38
C PRO A 96 -11.76 -1.99 5.88
N LYS A 97 -12.18 -3.19 5.48
CA LYS A 97 -12.36 -3.60 4.07
C LYS A 97 -13.19 -2.61 3.26
N GLU A 98 -14.33 -2.19 3.79
CA GLU A 98 -15.26 -1.30 3.09
C GLU A 98 -14.62 0.06 2.79
N SER A 99 -13.98 0.67 3.79
CA SER A 99 -13.25 1.93 3.61
C SER A 99 -12.13 1.80 2.57
N VAL A 100 -11.42 0.66 2.57
CA VAL A 100 -10.34 0.39 1.60
C VAL A 100 -10.89 0.26 0.19
N VAL A 101 -11.96 -0.51 -0.03
CA VAL A 101 -12.60 -0.66 -1.34
C VAL A 101 -13.13 0.69 -1.84
N ASN A 102 -13.81 1.45 -0.99
CA ASN A 102 -14.32 2.78 -1.33
C ASN A 102 -13.17 3.74 -1.70
N ARG A 103 -12.04 3.67 -0.98
CA ARG A 103 -10.86 4.48 -1.31
C ARG A 103 -10.25 4.08 -2.66
N LEU A 104 -10.14 2.78 -2.96
CA LEU A 104 -9.63 2.27 -4.24
C LEU A 104 -10.38 2.83 -5.45
N GLN A 105 -11.70 3.03 -5.32
CA GLN A 105 -12.53 3.62 -6.39
C GLN A 105 -12.29 5.13 -6.57
N LYS A 106 -11.87 5.82 -5.51
CA LYS A 106 -11.70 7.28 -5.47
C LYS A 106 -10.25 7.74 -5.66
N VAL A 107 -9.28 6.82 -5.57
CA VAL A 107 -7.86 7.16 -5.67
C VAL A 107 -7.49 7.53 -7.10
N HIS A 108 -6.72 8.60 -7.24
CA HIS A 108 -6.24 9.08 -8.53
C HIS A 108 -4.94 8.40 -8.94
N ASP A 109 -4.63 8.44 -10.22
CA ASP A 109 -3.35 7.99 -10.73
C ASP A 109 -2.22 8.91 -10.26
N PRO A 110 -0.98 8.40 -10.16
CA PRO A 110 0.16 9.22 -9.78
C PRO A 110 0.39 10.37 -10.77
N ILE A 111 0.86 11.52 -10.26
CA ILE A 111 1.22 12.69 -11.08
C ILE A 111 2.37 12.35 -12.03
N LYS A 112 3.33 11.53 -11.54
CA LYS A 112 4.48 11.05 -12.31
C LYS A 112 4.81 9.62 -11.92
N THR A 113 5.30 8.86 -12.90
CA THR A 113 5.80 7.49 -12.69
C THR A 113 7.13 7.34 -13.42
N GLY A 114 8.17 6.82 -12.74
CA GLY A 114 9.49 6.68 -13.33
C GLY A 114 10.55 6.29 -12.31
N TYR A 115 11.73 6.84 -12.46
CA TYR A 115 12.89 6.59 -11.62
C TYR A 115 13.82 7.80 -11.59
N PHE A 116 14.77 7.82 -10.65
CA PHE A 116 15.85 8.81 -10.66
C PHE A 116 17.04 8.30 -11.46
N LYS A 117 17.41 9.05 -12.51
CA LYS A 117 18.72 8.93 -13.14
C LYS A 117 19.72 9.70 -12.28
N TYR A 118 20.87 9.11 -11.98
CA TYR A 118 21.84 9.69 -11.07
C TYR A 118 23.28 9.52 -11.58
N GLU A 119 24.18 10.37 -11.08
CA GLU A 119 25.63 10.26 -11.26
C GLU A 119 26.28 9.88 -9.93
N TYR A 120 26.96 8.72 -9.92
CA TYR A 120 27.64 8.21 -8.74
C TYR A 120 29.16 8.28 -8.93
N ASN A 121 29.87 8.97 -8.01
CA ASN A 121 31.30 9.20 -8.10
C ASN A 121 32.16 8.13 -7.40
N GLY A 122 31.57 7.02 -6.99
CA GLY A 122 32.24 5.96 -6.20
C GLY A 122 32.07 6.14 -4.69
N LYS A 123 31.69 7.33 -4.22
CA LYS A 123 31.41 7.61 -2.80
C LYS A 123 29.96 7.99 -2.54
N THR A 124 29.43 8.95 -3.28
CA THR A 124 28.06 9.45 -3.13
C THR A 124 27.46 9.84 -4.49
N ILE A 125 26.16 10.06 -4.53
CA ILE A 125 25.45 10.62 -5.68
C ILE A 125 25.70 12.13 -5.72
N THR A 126 26.19 12.63 -6.85
CA THR A 126 26.55 14.04 -7.05
C THR A 126 25.48 14.84 -7.75
N SER A 127 24.70 14.18 -8.60
CA SER A 127 23.55 14.77 -9.28
C SER A 127 22.49 13.72 -9.54
N PHE A 128 21.22 14.12 -9.58
CA PHE A 128 20.11 13.26 -9.98
C PHE A 128 18.97 14.06 -10.58
N GLU A 129 18.20 13.42 -11.45
CA GLU A 129 17.00 13.97 -12.06
C GLU A 129 15.91 12.88 -12.14
N PHE A 130 14.65 13.27 -11.97
CA PHE A 130 13.53 12.34 -12.14
C PHE A 130 13.22 12.16 -13.63
N VAL A 131 13.18 10.91 -14.08
CA VAL A 131 12.87 10.53 -15.47
C VAL A 131 11.57 9.75 -15.48
N GLU A 132 10.57 10.28 -16.18
CA GLU A 132 9.33 9.54 -16.39
C GLU A 132 9.57 8.32 -17.29
N SER A 133 9.10 7.15 -16.87
CA SER A 133 9.35 5.90 -17.58
C SER A 133 8.27 4.86 -17.28
N LYS A 134 7.73 4.25 -18.34
CA LYS A 134 6.87 3.06 -18.22
C LYS A 134 7.68 1.76 -18.11
N ALA A 135 8.92 1.76 -18.59
CA ALA A 135 9.81 0.59 -18.54
C ALA A 135 10.48 0.40 -17.16
N LYS A 136 10.63 1.49 -16.41
CA LYS A 136 11.17 1.49 -15.04
C LYS A 136 10.25 2.30 -14.14
N PRO A 137 9.06 1.78 -13.79
CA PRO A 137 8.06 2.49 -13.01
C PRO A 137 8.33 2.38 -11.50
N TYR A 138 9.61 2.50 -11.09
CA TYR A 138 10.04 2.24 -9.72
C TYR A 138 9.40 3.18 -8.69
N ILE A 139 9.19 4.44 -9.09
CA ILE A 139 8.66 5.48 -8.20
C ILE A 139 7.38 6.05 -8.79
N LYS A 140 6.35 6.14 -7.93
CA LYS A 140 5.10 6.84 -8.22
C LYS A 140 5.00 8.06 -7.32
N ILE A 141 4.85 9.25 -7.90
CA ILE A 141 4.71 10.53 -7.19
C ILE A 141 3.23 10.93 -7.20
N TYR A 142 2.65 11.14 -6.04
CA TYR A 142 1.25 11.56 -5.84
C TYR A 142 1.13 13.02 -5.39
N GLU A 143 2.18 13.57 -4.77
CA GLU A 143 2.25 14.95 -4.34
C GLU A 143 3.63 15.53 -4.67
N ASN A 144 3.66 16.71 -5.33
CA ASN A 144 4.91 17.40 -5.53
C ASN A 144 5.51 17.85 -4.20
N VAL A 145 6.84 17.86 -4.11
CA VAL A 145 7.54 18.34 -2.91
C VAL A 145 7.14 19.77 -2.58
N LYS A 146 6.84 20.03 -1.31
CA LYS A 146 6.57 21.38 -0.77
C LYS A 146 7.81 21.87 -0.03
N ASN A 147 8.25 23.09 -0.38
CA ASN A 147 9.42 23.68 0.26
C ASN A 147 9.22 23.79 1.78
N ASN A 148 10.27 23.43 2.53
CA ASN A 148 10.32 23.48 3.99
C ASN A 148 9.34 22.55 4.72
N TYR A 149 8.68 21.61 4.04
CA TYR A 149 7.91 20.58 4.71
C TYR A 149 8.84 19.42 5.08
N PRO A 150 8.76 18.90 6.32
CA PRO A 150 9.43 17.66 6.68
C PRO A 150 8.72 16.47 6.07
N TYR A 151 9.51 15.48 5.60
CA TYR A 151 9.03 14.22 5.07
C TYR A 151 9.69 13.06 5.82
N VAL A 152 9.00 11.95 5.88
CA VAL A 152 9.53 10.65 6.33
C VAL A 152 9.50 9.70 5.15
N LEU A 153 10.54 8.89 5.00
CA LEU A 153 10.64 7.84 3.99
C LEU A 153 10.85 6.50 4.71
N GLY A 154 9.77 5.76 4.89
CA GLY A 154 9.81 4.39 5.39
C GLY A 154 10.26 3.43 4.31
N GLY A 155 10.94 2.37 4.70
CA GLY A 155 11.40 1.34 3.77
C GLY A 155 11.29 -0.06 4.35
N ASP A 156 10.80 -0.98 3.54
CA ASP A 156 10.81 -2.41 3.83
C ASP A 156 11.81 -3.11 2.92
N THR A 157 12.57 -4.05 3.49
CA THR A 157 13.62 -4.77 2.76
C THR A 157 13.16 -6.17 2.42
N ALA A 158 13.28 -6.54 1.14
CA ALA A 158 12.92 -7.85 0.65
C ALA A 158 13.63 -8.98 1.41
N GLY A 159 12.87 -10.02 1.75
CA GLY A 159 13.41 -11.27 2.25
C GLY A 159 14.03 -12.14 1.14
N ILE A 160 14.29 -13.40 1.47
CA ILE A 160 14.78 -14.38 0.48
C ILE A 160 13.57 -14.89 -0.31
N GLY A 161 13.46 -14.53 -1.60
CA GLY A 161 12.39 -15.03 -2.46
C GLY A 161 11.92 -14.03 -3.52
N THR A 162 10.61 -13.88 -3.66
CA THR A 162 9.94 -13.03 -4.65
C THR A 162 9.53 -11.66 -4.10
N ASP A 163 10.02 -11.30 -2.91
CA ASP A 163 9.63 -10.06 -2.25
C ASP A 163 10.27 -8.84 -2.93
N SER A 164 9.55 -7.73 -2.91
CA SER A 164 10.00 -6.45 -3.45
C SER A 164 10.58 -5.57 -2.34
N PHE A 165 11.57 -4.77 -2.67
CA PHE A 165 11.99 -3.65 -1.82
C PHE A 165 10.99 -2.52 -1.96
N ALA A 166 10.35 -2.13 -0.86
CA ALA A 166 9.33 -1.09 -0.84
C ALA A 166 9.78 0.18 -0.12
N GLY A 167 9.20 1.31 -0.50
CA GLY A 167 9.38 2.59 0.18
C GLY A 167 8.16 3.49 0.08
N ASP A 168 7.85 4.20 1.17
CA ASP A 168 6.72 5.14 1.26
C ASP A 168 7.18 6.49 1.79
N VAL A 169 6.87 7.56 1.05
CA VAL A 169 7.13 8.95 1.47
C VAL A 169 5.86 9.54 2.06
N ILE A 170 5.93 9.95 3.30
CA ILE A 170 4.85 10.63 4.01
C ILE A 170 5.21 12.09 4.26
N ASN A 171 4.31 12.98 3.91
CA ASN A 171 4.39 14.38 4.27
C ASN A 171 4.06 14.53 5.77
N ASN A 172 5.06 14.83 6.60
CA ASN A 172 4.91 14.83 8.05
C ASN A 172 4.07 16.01 8.60
N VAL A 173 3.61 16.91 7.75
CA VAL A 173 2.67 17.98 8.12
C VAL A 173 1.23 17.57 7.90
N THR A 174 0.96 16.88 6.78
CA THR A 174 -0.40 16.56 6.33
C THR A 174 -0.79 15.10 6.53
N GLY A 175 0.17 14.20 6.74
CA GLY A 175 -0.01 12.76 6.74
C GLY A 175 -0.19 12.15 5.34
N ASN A 176 -0.09 12.96 4.27
CA ASN A 176 -0.35 12.49 2.92
C ASN A 176 0.77 11.56 2.40
N GLN A 177 0.40 10.42 1.83
CA GLN A 177 1.31 9.55 1.09
C GLN A 177 1.73 10.27 -0.21
N SER A 178 2.92 10.86 -0.21
CA SER A 178 3.41 11.73 -1.27
C SER A 178 4.04 10.98 -2.43
N ALA A 179 4.71 9.87 -2.15
CA ALA A 179 5.29 9.00 -3.17
C ALA A 179 5.47 7.57 -2.66
N THR A 180 5.62 6.64 -3.59
CA THR A 180 5.99 5.24 -3.30
C THR A 180 7.13 4.79 -4.19
N LEU A 181 7.92 3.83 -3.70
CA LEU A 181 9.00 3.18 -4.43
C LEU A 181 8.83 1.66 -4.34
N GLU A 182 9.11 0.96 -5.44
CA GLU A 182 9.11 -0.49 -5.51
C GLU A 182 10.19 -0.97 -6.49
N ILE A 183 11.05 -1.88 -6.04
CA ILE A 183 12.11 -2.46 -6.86
C ILE A 183 12.20 -3.95 -6.56
N GLU A 184 12.10 -4.76 -7.61
CA GLU A 184 12.27 -6.21 -7.54
C GLU A 184 13.77 -6.57 -7.60
N LEU A 185 14.24 -7.41 -6.68
CA LEU A 185 15.52 -8.15 -6.70
C LEU A 185 16.83 -7.32 -6.81
N ASP A 186 16.80 -5.99 -6.75
CA ASP A 186 18.03 -5.17 -6.84
C ASP A 186 18.19 -4.22 -5.64
N GLU A 187 18.79 -4.74 -4.57
CA GLU A 187 19.06 -3.98 -3.35
C GLU A 187 19.97 -2.77 -3.58
N THR A 188 20.90 -2.86 -4.51
CA THR A 188 21.80 -1.74 -4.84
C THR A 188 21.03 -0.59 -5.49
N GLU A 189 20.20 -0.91 -6.48
CA GLU A 189 19.36 0.10 -7.13
C GLU A 189 18.33 0.67 -6.14
N TYR A 190 17.74 -0.16 -5.27
CA TYR A 190 16.89 0.31 -4.19
C TYR A 190 17.55 1.40 -3.33
N VAL A 191 18.78 1.16 -2.87
CA VAL A 191 19.55 2.15 -2.08
C VAL A 191 19.76 3.45 -2.84
N MET A 192 20.13 3.38 -4.12
CA MET A 192 20.37 4.56 -4.94
C MET A 192 19.08 5.36 -5.17
N GLN A 193 17.97 4.68 -5.42
CA GLN A 193 16.66 5.32 -5.59
C GLN A 193 16.12 5.89 -4.27
N MET A 194 16.33 5.21 -3.13
CA MET A 194 15.99 5.72 -1.80
C MET A 194 16.78 6.98 -1.45
N PHE A 195 18.09 7.01 -1.78
CA PHE A 195 18.91 8.22 -1.62
C PHE A 195 18.34 9.40 -2.40
N CYS A 196 18.08 9.20 -3.70
CA CYS A 196 17.54 10.25 -4.57
C CYS A 196 16.16 10.70 -4.12
N LEU A 197 15.28 9.76 -3.78
CA LEU A 197 13.92 10.03 -3.34
C LEU A 197 13.91 10.83 -2.03
N GLY A 198 14.74 10.45 -1.06
CA GLY A 198 14.88 11.17 0.19
C GLY A 198 15.41 12.59 -0.01
N LYS A 199 16.44 12.77 -0.85
CA LYS A 199 16.97 14.10 -1.20
C LYS A 199 15.93 14.94 -1.96
N TYR A 200 15.16 14.34 -2.86
CA TYR A 200 14.09 15.01 -3.59
C TYR A 200 13.00 15.55 -2.65
N TYR A 201 12.65 14.79 -1.59
CA TYR A 201 11.69 15.20 -0.56
C TYR A 201 12.36 15.89 0.63
N ASN A 202 13.12 16.98 0.38
CA ASN A 202 13.73 17.86 1.37
C ASN A 202 14.63 17.13 2.38
N GLU A 203 15.39 16.13 1.94
CA GLU A 203 16.23 15.32 2.81
C GLU A 203 15.41 14.58 3.90
N ALA A 204 14.38 13.86 3.44
CA ALA A 204 13.44 13.14 4.30
C ALA A 204 14.16 12.29 5.38
N LEU A 205 13.54 12.15 6.56
CA LEU A 205 14.00 11.19 7.55
C LEU A 205 13.82 9.77 7.01
N LEU A 206 14.91 9.04 6.77
CA LEU A 206 14.84 7.65 6.33
C LEU A 206 14.72 6.69 7.52
N CYS A 207 13.72 5.83 7.46
CA CYS A 207 13.50 4.74 8.42
C CYS A 207 13.34 3.42 7.67
N ILE A 208 14.44 2.67 7.49
CA ILE A 208 14.44 1.41 6.72
C ILE A 208 14.51 0.22 7.67
N GLU A 209 13.74 -0.83 7.38
CA GLU A 209 13.81 -2.09 8.12
C GLU A 209 15.19 -2.75 7.96
N THR A 210 15.68 -3.37 9.03
CA THR A 210 17.01 -3.99 9.08
C THR A 210 16.98 -5.49 9.42
N ASN A 211 15.82 -6.13 9.36
CA ASN A 211 15.69 -7.53 9.75
C ASN A 211 16.38 -8.49 8.78
N TYR A 212 16.28 -8.22 7.49
CA TYR A 212 16.87 -9.07 6.45
C TYR A 212 18.24 -8.54 6.00
N SER A 213 18.37 -7.22 5.89
CA SER A 213 19.60 -6.60 5.44
C SER A 213 19.89 -5.29 6.19
N THR A 214 21.14 -5.10 6.58
CA THR A 214 21.65 -3.83 7.10
C THR A 214 22.41 -3.04 6.03
N TYR A 215 22.53 -3.59 4.83
CA TYR A 215 23.26 -2.95 3.74
C TYR A 215 22.66 -1.60 3.34
N PRO A 216 21.33 -1.45 3.17
CA PRO A 216 20.75 -0.17 2.76
C PRO A 216 21.10 0.97 3.70
N VAL A 217 20.88 0.81 4.99
CA VAL A 217 21.13 1.87 5.99
C VAL A 217 22.62 2.22 6.11
N LYS A 218 23.51 1.22 6.05
CA LYS A 218 24.96 1.44 6.10
C LYS A 218 25.46 2.12 4.84
N LYS A 219 25.00 1.68 3.67
CA LYS A 219 25.39 2.27 2.39
C LYS A 219 24.94 3.71 2.25
N LEU A 220 23.71 4.03 2.65
CA LEU A 220 23.22 5.41 2.72
C LEU A 220 24.05 6.28 3.65
N TRP A 221 24.44 5.76 4.80
CA TRP A 221 25.36 6.47 5.73
C TRP A 221 26.73 6.74 5.11
N GLU A 222 27.34 5.74 4.44
CA GLU A 222 28.61 5.89 3.72
C GLU A 222 28.52 6.93 2.59
N MET A 223 27.33 7.11 2.00
CA MET A 223 27.05 8.10 0.96
C MET A 223 26.74 9.50 1.51
N ASP A 224 26.96 9.75 2.80
CA ASP A 224 26.68 11.00 3.52
C ASP A 224 25.18 11.33 3.63
N TYR A 225 24.30 10.31 3.58
CA TYR A 225 22.90 10.49 3.97
C TYR A 225 22.74 10.20 5.46
N THR A 226 22.83 11.26 6.29
CA THR A 226 22.88 11.12 7.75
C THR A 226 21.52 11.28 8.44
N ASN A 227 20.51 11.80 7.73
CA ASN A 227 19.16 11.94 8.27
C ASN A 227 18.43 10.59 8.26
N GLN A 228 18.87 9.67 9.10
CA GLN A 228 18.32 8.33 9.24
C GLN A 228 17.82 8.10 10.67
N TYR A 229 16.77 7.28 10.80
CA TYR A 229 16.24 6.85 12.08
C TYR A 229 17.28 6.06 12.88
N LEU A 230 17.46 6.45 14.14
CA LEU A 230 18.34 5.78 15.10
C LEU A 230 17.50 5.10 16.17
N ARG A 231 17.50 3.76 16.18
CA ARG A 231 16.82 3.01 17.23
C ARG A 231 17.54 3.17 18.57
N GLN A 232 16.76 3.15 19.66
CA GLN A 232 17.32 3.04 20.99
C GLN A 232 17.86 1.63 21.20
N VAL A 233 19.12 1.53 21.63
CA VAL A 233 19.78 0.26 22.00
C VAL A 233 20.30 0.44 23.41
N ASP A 234 20.22 -0.61 24.23
CA ASP A 234 20.82 -0.58 25.55
C ASP A 234 22.31 -0.21 25.47
N GLU A 235 22.74 0.75 26.25
CA GLU A 235 24.08 1.30 26.22
C GLU A 235 25.10 0.24 26.71
N GLY A 236 25.65 -0.52 25.76
CA GLY A 236 26.85 -1.32 25.96
C GLY A 236 28.11 -0.54 25.58
N LEU A 237 29.22 -0.83 26.23
CA LEU A 237 30.53 -0.28 25.88
C LEU A 237 30.85 -0.61 24.40
N ASN A 238 31.04 0.43 23.56
CA ASN A 238 31.47 0.35 22.15
C ASN A 238 30.39 0.15 21.05
N ILE A 239 29.14 0.56 21.24
CA ILE A 239 28.17 0.58 20.16
C ILE A 239 28.45 1.75 19.21
N LYS A 240 28.69 1.47 17.93
CA LYS A 240 28.84 2.49 16.89
C LYS A 240 27.47 3.02 16.45
N ILE A 241 27.39 4.28 16.02
CA ILE A 241 26.16 4.89 15.50
C ILE A 241 25.53 4.06 14.39
N GLN A 242 26.35 3.48 13.52
CA GLN A 242 25.93 2.62 12.39
C GLN A 242 25.17 1.35 12.83
N ASP A 243 25.41 0.88 14.06
CA ASP A 243 24.71 -0.29 14.61
C ASP A 243 23.31 0.07 15.14
N LYS A 244 23.01 1.37 15.26
CA LYS A 244 21.73 1.92 15.68
C LYS A 244 20.82 2.32 14.51
N LEU A 245 21.35 2.33 13.27
CA LEU A 245 20.59 2.75 12.10
C LEU A 245 19.43 1.81 11.77
N GLY A 246 18.34 2.42 11.31
CA GLY A 246 17.17 1.72 10.79
C GLY A 246 16.23 1.14 11.86
N PHE A 247 15.14 0.56 11.41
CA PHE A 247 14.08 0.00 12.23
C PHE A 247 14.23 -1.52 12.35
N ASN A 248 13.92 -2.07 13.52
CA ASN A 248 13.89 -3.52 13.73
C ASN A 248 12.48 -3.99 14.03
N THR A 249 11.91 -4.73 13.10
CA THR A 249 10.59 -5.33 13.23
C THR A 249 10.70 -6.64 14.02
N ASN A 250 10.05 -6.69 15.17
CA ASN A 250 10.07 -7.85 16.05
C ASN A 250 8.69 -8.06 16.71
N LYS A 251 8.57 -9.04 17.60
CA LYS A 251 7.31 -9.38 18.29
C LYS A 251 6.74 -8.22 19.14
N ALA A 252 7.57 -7.26 19.56
CA ALA A 252 7.12 -6.10 20.33
C ALA A 252 6.78 -4.90 19.43
N THR A 253 7.63 -4.59 18.43
CA THR A 253 7.48 -3.40 17.58
C THR A 253 6.44 -3.57 16.46
N ARG A 254 6.37 -4.75 15.81
CA ARG A 254 5.44 -4.99 14.69
C ARG A 254 3.97 -4.76 15.08
N PRO A 255 3.45 -5.31 16.20
CA PRO A 255 2.05 -5.05 16.58
C PRO A 255 1.74 -3.58 16.82
N VAL A 256 2.71 -2.80 17.31
CA VAL A 256 2.53 -1.36 17.58
C VAL A 256 2.34 -0.60 16.29
N ILE A 257 3.29 -0.71 15.35
CA ILE A 257 3.21 0.04 14.08
C ILE A 257 1.98 -0.38 13.25
N ILE A 258 1.59 -1.66 13.27
CA ILE A 258 0.36 -2.11 12.60
C ILE A 258 -0.88 -1.55 13.30
N ALA A 259 -0.93 -1.49 14.63
CA ALA A 259 -2.08 -0.91 15.34
C ALA A 259 -2.25 0.58 15.04
N GLU A 260 -1.16 1.34 14.98
CA GLU A 260 -1.15 2.75 14.58
C GLU A 260 -1.63 2.92 13.14
N LEU A 261 -1.14 2.08 12.22
CA LEU A 261 -1.59 2.11 10.83
C LEU A 261 -3.08 1.76 10.69
N VAL A 262 -3.61 0.81 11.48
CA VAL A 262 -5.05 0.50 11.51
C VAL A 262 -5.88 1.70 11.93
N VAL A 263 -5.43 2.48 12.92
CA VAL A 263 -6.11 3.73 13.31
C VAL A 263 -6.06 4.73 12.16
N PHE A 264 -4.92 4.88 11.52
CA PHE A 264 -4.77 5.77 10.35
C PHE A 264 -5.71 5.38 9.20
N PHE A 265 -5.86 4.07 8.91
CA PHE A 265 -6.81 3.58 7.90
C PHE A 265 -8.28 3.85 8.28
N LYS A 266 -8.61 3.90 9.55
CA LYS A 266 -9.97 4.23 10.00
C LYS A 266 -10.29 5.72 9.89
N GLU A 267 -9.33 6.57 10.21
CA GLU A 267 -9.55 8.00 10.37
C GLU A 267 -9.11 8.81 9.15
N CYS A 268 -8.05 8.38 8.47
CA CYS A 268 -7.32 9.15 7.47
C CYS A 268 -7.05 8.41 6.16
N ILE A 269 -7.82 7.37 5.82
CA ILE A 269 -7.59 6.55 4.61
C ILE A 269 -7.56 7.38 3.32
N TYR A 270 -8.21 8.53 3.30
CA TYR A 270 -8.22 9.45 2.16
C TYR A 270 -6.83 10.03 1.84
N LEU A 271 -5.87 9.93 2.74
CA LEU A 271 -4.47 10.32 2.56
C LEU A 271 -3.59 9.22 1.92
N ILE A 272 -4.09 7.99 1.80
CA ILE A 272 -3.40 6.91 1.11
C ILE A 272 -3.72 7.00 -0.39
N ASN A 273 -2.68 7.10 -1.22
CA ASN A 273 -2.79 7.36 -2.65
C ASN A 273 -2.37 6.18 -3.53
N ASP A 274 -1.57 5.24 -3.02
CA ASP A 274 -1.11 4.09 -3.81
C ASP A 274 -2.14 2.95 -3.82
N ARG A 275 -2.53 2.54 -5.03
CA ARG A 275 -3.47 1.42 -5.25
C ARG A 275 -2.91 0.09 -4.77
N THR A 276 -1.60 -0.11 -4.89
CA THR A 276 -0.94 -1.36 -4.46
C THR A 276 -1.02 -1.50 -2.94
N THR A 277 -0.70 -0.45 -2.20
CA THR A 277 -0.86 -0.40 -0.73
C THR A 277 -2.29 -0.72 -0.30
N LEU A 278 -3.29 -0.14 -0.96
CA LEU A 278 -4.70 -0.41 -0.65
C LEU A 278 -5.11 -1.87 -0.96
N ARG A 279 -4.57 -2.47 -2.04
CA ARG A 279 -4.82 -3.88 -2.36
C ARG A 279 -4.18 -4.83 -1.37
N GLU A 280 -2.95 -4.56 -0.94
CA GLU A 280 -2.30 -5.33 0.13
C GLU A 280 -3.09 -5.24 1.44
N ALA A 281 -3.65 -4.08 1.77
CA ALA A 281 -4.49 -3.93 2.95
C ALA A 281 -5.72 -4.87 2.94
N LEU A 282 -6.30 -5.20 1.79
CA LEU A 282 -7.41 -6.14 1.67
C LEU A 282 -7.01 -7.59 1.95
N THR A 283 -5.76 -7.94 1.72
CA THR A 283 -5.21 -9.29 1.91
C THR A 283 -4.37 -9.42 3.18
N PHE A 284 -4.26 -8.35 3.95
CA PHE A 284 -3.54 -8.35 5.23
C PHE A 284 -4.47 -8.84 6.35
N ILE A 285 -4.23 -10.04 6.85
CA ILE A 285 -5.14 -10.76 7.75
C ILE A 285 -4.52 -11.04 9.11
N LYS A 286 -5.38 -11.30 10.08
CA LYS A 286 -4.98 -11.90 11.35
C LYS A 286 -5.08 -13.43 11.24
N ARG A 287 -3.93 -14.11 11.19
CA ARG A 287 -3.81 -15.57 11.11
C ARG A 287 -4.28 -16.24 12.39
N SER A 288 -4.50 -17.56 12.35
CA SER A 288 -4.94 -18.37 13.50
C SER A 288 -3.97 -18.36 14.67
N ASP A 289 -2.68 -18.19 14.42
CA ASP A 289 -1.62 -18.02 15.42
C ASP A 289 -1.59 -16.61 16.06
N GLY A 290 -2.47 -15.72 15.61
CA GLY A 290 -2.56 -14.33 16.06
C GLY A 290 -1.62 -13.37 15.35
N LYS A 291 -0.74 -13.83 14.45
CA LYS A 291 0.14 -13.00 13.64
C LYS A 291 -0.67 -12.21 12.61
N GLN A 292 -0.34 -10.93 12.44
CA GLN A 292 -0.89 -10.08 11.39
C GLN A 292 0.12 -10.02 10.23
N ALA A 293 -0.28 -10.49 9.05
CA ALA A 293 0.56 -10.55 7.86
C ALA A 293 -0.32 -10.70 6.61
N ALA A 294 0.27 -10.60 5.43
CA ALA A 294 -0.39 -10.97 4.20
C ALA A 294 -0.92 -12.41 4.26
N ASP A 295 -2.04 -12.67 3.63
CA ASP A 295 -2.58 -14.03 3.42
C ASP A 295 -1.63 -14.83 2.52
N ASP A 296 -1.78 -16.15 2.47
CA ASP A 296 -0.87 -17.01 1.71
C ASP A 296 -0.93 -16.68 0.21
N GLY A 297 0.23 -16.48 -0.40
CA GLY A 297 0.38 -16.06 -1.80
C GLY A 297 0.23 -14.55 -2.04
N TYR A 298 0.16 -13.73 -0.98
CA TYR A 298 0.12 -12.27 -1.07
C TYR A 298 1.34 -11.66 -0.38
N HIS A 299 1.59 -10.36 -0.67
CA HIS A 299 2.68 -9.57 -0.12
C HIS A 299 2.17 -8.53 0.87
N ASP A 300 3.02 -8.11 1.81
CA ASP A 300 2.75 -7.02 2.76
C ASP A 300 3.85 -5.93 2.77
N ASP A 301 4.70 -5.91 1.76
CA ASP A 301 5.87 -5.02 1.67
C ASP A 301 5.47 -3.53 1.70
N ARG A 302 4.38 -3.17 1.01
CA ARG A 302 3.82 -1.81 1.01
C ARG A 302 3.18 -1.43 2.33
N ILE A 303 2.47 -2.38 2.94
CA ILE A 303 1.88 -2.17 4.27
C ILE A 303 3.00 -1.98 5.30
N MET A 304 4.08 -2.74 5.21
CA MET A 304 5.19 -2.64 6.14
C MET A 304 5.99 -1.35 5.94
N SER A 305 6.32 -0.97 4.70
CA SER A 305 7.02 0.29 4.44
C SER A 305 6.20 1.51 4.89
N LEU A 306 4.87 1.50 4.65
CA LEU A 306 3.97 2.54 5.13
C LEU A 306 3.87 2.59 6.66
N ALA A 307 3.77 1.42 7.33
CA ALA A 307 3.72 1.35 8.79
C ALA A 307 5.01 1.83 9.45
N ILE A 308 6.16 1.65 8.79
CA ILE A 308 7.45 2.14 9.25
C ILE A 308 7.58 3.66 9.03
N ALA A 309 6.92 4.22 8.02
CA ALA A 309 6.91 5.65 7.74
C ALA A 309 6.04 6.45 8.72
N HIS A 310 4.99 5.83 9.28
CA HIS A 310 4.08 6.39 10.29
C HIS A 310 4.62 6.26 11.70
#